data_f73baba73b896ef5c05fd32715bce44d
#
_entry.id   f73baba73b896ef5c05fd32715bce44d
#
_cell.length_a   1.000
_cell.length_b   1.000
_cell.length_c   1.000
_cell.angle_alpha   90.00
_cell.angle_beta   90.00
_cell.angle_gamma   90.00
#
_symmetry.space_group_name_H-M   'P 1'
#
loop_
_entity.id
_entity.type
_entity.pdbx_description
1 polymer ?
#
loop_
_entity_poly.entity_id
_entity_poly.type
_entity_poly.pdbx_seq_one_letter_code
_entity_poly.pdbx_strand_id
1 'polypeptide(L)'
;MHKRTNIILGGLVGTTVLSGAVLTMPQSHAEGRVVSSSASVTVSSTCSMTGTIQSGDEHTATIVNGGYELDIGKTTLKSFCNDESGYAIYAIGYTGNTDGQTMLRDSTLGSTYDITSTGGTSPVLDGSISNWAMKLTAAGSSYVPTVQNNFDSYHQVPNTYVKVAKYNNATDDSTTGTGSWVETTYAASVKPDQPAGTYVGQVKYVLVHPSMGAAPNAHTMQTVGDWATELLVGDETTAVDTRDNKTYTVARLCTRTDGTACANDDFEHSQLWMTQNLDHVIDTTRTYSHADTDLGYTTGDTTATWQPNATLATPGTISAFNSGTTEGVVSGFTSSNNNNPYQVEGGDTYAWTNGSSNTIYTSLAQCELYHSESECLHYHVGNYYNWSAAVATNNTSSYTADPTTAPDSICPAGWRLPKGLTMDGSTVVESEFNTLFRANGITNGSDTTLGTSGTNVGYASGGFSKMVNKPFYFVRSGGVYSTTLYGFSTNGYYWSSSAQSSSYAYRLGFDSSYLYPANWSYRLSGWSVRCVAR
;
A
#
# COMPACT_ATOMS: atom_id res chain seq x y z
N MET A 1 -42.04 -11.43 -11.08
CA MET A 1 -41.80 -11.75 -9.64
C MET A 1 -40.32 -12.05 -9.51
N HIS A 2 -39.54 -11.07 -9.11
CA HIS A 2 -38.08 -11.19 -8.93
C HIS A 2 -37.81 -11.64 -7.51
N LYS A 3 -37.20 -12.80 -7.35
CA LYS A 3 -36.71 -13.25 -6.05
C LYS A 3 -35.42 -12.46 -5.73
N ARG A 4 -35.50 -11.61 -4.75
CA ARG A 4 -34.32 -11.02 -4.10
C ARG A 4 -33.69 -12.09 -3.22
N THR A 5 -32.50 -12.53 -3.54
CA THR A 5 -31.69 -13.36 -2.64
C THR A 5 -30.74 -12.42 -1.88
N ASN A 6 -31.12 -12.07 -0.68
CA ASN A 6 -30.21 -11.36 0.24
C ASN A 6 -29.31 -12.42 0.89
N ILE A 7 -28.03 -12.42 0.57
CA ILE A 7 -27.05 -13.21 1.29
C ILE A 7 -26.37 -12.27 2.28
N ILE A 8 -26.67 -12.45 3.56
CA ILE A 8 -25.98 -11.78 4.67
C ILE A 8 -24.81 -12.70 5.03
N LEU A 9 -23.60 -12.32 4.72
CA LEU A 9 -22.38 -12.96 5.20
C LEU A 9 -21.72 -12.06 6.26
N GLY A 10 -21.76 -12.52 7.48
CA GLY A 10 -21.01 -11.88 8.56
C GLY A 10 -19.51 -12.18 8.43
N GLY A 11 -18.68 -11.15 8.43
CA GLY A 11 -17.29 -11.24 8.81
C GLY A 11 -16.27 -11.77 7.80
N LEU A 12 -16.63 -12.00 6.54
CA LEU A 12 -15.67 -12.30 5.47
C LEU A 12 -15.94 -11.42 4.25
N VAL A 13 -14.89 -11.00 3.58
CA VAL A 13 -14.99 -10.31 2.28
C VAL A 13 -15.71 -11.24 1.30
N GLY A 14 -16.99 -11.01 1.11
CA GLY A 14 -17.81 -11.76 0.16
C GLY A 14 -17.84 -11.04 -1.19
N THR A 15 -17.22 -11.61 -2.19
CA THR A 15 -17.32 -11.13 -3.57
C THR A 15 -18.45 -11.88 -4.25
N THR A 16 -19.52 -11.21 -4.63
CA THR A 16 -20.58 -11.82 -5.44
C THR A 16 -20.49 -11.27 -6.86
N VAL A 17 -20.18 -12.13 -7.79
CA VAL A 17 -20.21 -11.81 -9.21
C VAL A 17 -21.59 -12.16 -9.75
N LEU A 18 -22.28 -11.18 -10.28
CA LEU A 18 -23.53 -11.40 -11.00
C LEU A 18 -23.20 -11.62 -12.48
N SER A 19 -23.48 -12.80 -12.98
CA SER A 19 -23.33 -13.11 -14.39
C SER A 19 -24.32 -12.32 -15.23
N GLY A 20 -23.82 -11.71 -16.29
CA GLY A 20 -24.62 -11.01 -17.27
C GLY A 20 -25.57 -11.95 -18.03
N ALA A 21 -26.52 -11.37 -18.70
CA ALA A 21 -27.46 -12.11 -19.53
C ALA A 21 -26.75 -12.83 -20.69
N VAL A 22 -27.05 -14.12 -20.85
CA VAL A 22 -26.62 -14.87 -22.02
C VAL A 22 -27.65 -14.63 -23.15
N LEU A 23 -27.17 -14.10 -24.26
CA LEU A 23 -27.97 -13.91 -25.44
C LEU A 23 -27.73 -15.01 -26.47
N THR A 24 -28.79 -15.68 -26.86
CA THR A 24 -28.79 -16.63 -27.97
C THR A 24 -29.24 -15.94 -29.25
N MET A 25 -28.50 -16.10 -30.32
CA MET A 25 -28.79 -15.54 -31.63
C MET A 25 -29.30 -16.54 -32.66
N PRO A 26 -30.19 -16.13 -33.58
CA PRO A 26 -30.42 -16.89 -34.79
C PRO A 26 -29.21 -16.78 -35.75
N GLN A 27 -28.81 -17.92 -36.31
CA GLN A 27 -27.72 -18.03 -37.27
C GLN A 27 -28.10 -17.38 -38.59
N SER A 28 -27.55 -16.23 -38.91
CA SER A 28 -27.24 -15.83 -40.29
C SER A 28 -26.51 -14.48 -40.30
N HIS A 29 -25.39 -14.44 -40.94
CA HIS A 29 -24.45 -13.33 -41.15
C HIS A 29 -23.39 -13.18 -40.06
N ALA A 30 -22.20 -12.79 -40.49
CA ALA A 30 -21.04 -12.59 -39.66
C ALA A 30 -21.18 -11.34 -38.77
N GLU A 31 -21.80 -11.49 -37.62
CA GLU A 31 -22.00 -10.45 -36.63
C GLU A 31 -21.32 -10.85 -35.31
N GLY A 32 -20.50 -9.96 -34.76
CA GLY A 32 -19.91 -10.11 -33.43
C GLY A 32 -20.85 -9.54 -32.35
N ARG A 33 -20.94 -10.18 -31.20
CA ARG A 33 -21.70 -9.68 -30.04
C ARG A 33 -20.86 -9.58 -28.80
N VAL A 34 -21.06 -8.52 -28.06
CA VAL A 34 -20.36 -8.25 -26.81
C VAL A 34 -21.36 -8.16 -25.66
N VAL A 35 -21.10 -8.88 -24.60
CA VAL A 35 -21.90 -8.84 -23.37
C VAL A 35 -20.99 -8.54 -22.17
N SER A 36 -21.41 -7.66 -21.29
CA SER A 36 -20.71 -7.36 -20.05
C SER A 36 -21.65 -7.50 -18.85
N SER A 37 -21.08 -7.61 -17.66
CA SER A 37 -21.83 -7.90 -16.45
C SER A 37 -21.65 -6.84 -15.37
N SER A 38 -22.61 -6.77 -14.45
CA SER A 38 -22.56 -5.94 -13.26
C SER A 38 -22.12 -6.74 -12.02
N ALA A 39 -21.49 -6.08 -11.08
CA ALA A 39 -21.11 -6.65 -9.80
C ALA A 39 -21.83 -5.98 -8.63
N SER A 40 -22.10 -6.75 -7.57
CA SER A 40 -22.55 -6.23 -6.28
C SER A 40 -21.63 -6.78 -5.20
N VAL A 41 -21.11 -5.91 -4.36
CA VAL A 41 -20.24 -6.28 -3.23
C VAL A 41 -20.75 -5.59 -1.97
N THR A 42 -21.06 -6.38 -0.95
CA THR A 42 -21.31 -5.84 0.38
C THR A 42 -20.09 -6.12 1.24
N VAL A 43 -19.43 -5.06 1.69
CA VAL A 43 -18.17 -5.14 2.42
C VAL A 43 -18.37 -4.44 3.76
N SER A 44 -18.46 -5.17 4.82
CA SER A 44 -18.70 -4.70 6.20
C SER A 44 -20.03 -3.95 6.44
N SER A 45 -20.32 -3.66 7.71
CA SER A 45 -21.51 -2.91 8.15
C SER A 45 -21.47 -1.42 7.80
N THR A 46 -20.34 -0.91 7.32
CA THR A 46 -20.08 0.51 7.12
C THR A 46 -20.09 0.95 5.65
N CYS A 47 -19.77 0.06 4.72
CA CYS A 47 -19.78 0.38 3.28
C CYS A 47 -20.44 -0.71 2.47
N SER A 48 -21.18 -0.34 1.43
CA SER A 48 -21.81 -1.26 0.50
C SER A 48 -21.84 -0.69 -0.93
N MET A 49 -21.80 -1.59 -1.91
CA MET A 49 -21.94 -1.24 -3.31
C MET A 49 -22.95 -2.17 -3.98
N THR A 50 -23.83 -1.60 -4.76
CA THR A 50 -24.77 -2.36 -5.60
C THR A 50 -24.63 -1.97 -7.05
N GLY A 51 -24.56 -2.96 -7.94
CA GLY A 51 -24.63 -2.76 -9.38
C GLY A 51 -26.06 -2.93 -9.87
N THR A 52 -26.54 -1.99 -10.66
CA THR A 52 -27.87 -2.05 -11.27
C THR A 52 -27.77 -1.79 -12.76
N ILE A 53 -28.27 -2.73 -13.57
CA ILE A 53 -28.49 -2.52 -15.00
C ILE A 53 -29.88 -1.88 -15.14
N GLN A 54 -29.95 -0.73 -15.78
CA GLN A 54 -31.25 -0.10 -16.05
C GLN A 54 -31.99 -0.85 -17.17
N SER A 55 -33.30 -0.89 -17.09
CA SER A 55 -34.11 -1.51 -18.13
C SER A 55 -33.94 -0.74 -19.44
N GLY A 56 -33.52 -1.43 -20.50
CA GLY A 56 -33.17 -0.85 -21.79
C GLY A 56 -31.69 -0.56 -22.01
N ASP A 57 -30.87 -0.64 -20.96
CA ASP A 57 -29.41 -0.46 -21.03
C ASP A 57 -28.70 -1.82 -20.94
N GLU A 58 -29.12 -2.80 -21.67
CA GLU A 58 -28.52 -4.13 -21.71
C GLU A 58 -27.08 -4.04 -22.28
N HIS A 59 -26.13 -4.72 -21.64
CA HIS A 59 -24.72 -4.73 -22.06
C HIS A 59 -24.54 -5.66 -23.27
N THR A 60 -25.22 -5.38 -24.36
CA THR A 60 -25.17 -6.19 -25.57
C THR A 60 -25.12 -5.31 -26.81
N ALA A 61 -24.26 -5.69 -27.74
CA ALA A 61 -24.18 -5.05 -29.03
C ALA A 61 -24.17 -6.10 -30.14
N THR A 62 -24.69 -5.75 -31.29
CA THR A 62 -24.55 -6.52 -32.52
C THR A 62 -23.65 -5.73 -33.45
N ILE A 63 -22.40 -6.19 -33.62
CA ILE A 63 -21.38 -5.49 -34.38
C ILE A 63 -21.08 -6.32 -35.63
N VAL A 64 -21.21 -5.72 -36.81
CA VAL A 64 -20.79 -6.33 -38.07
C VAL A 64 -19.26 -6.34 -38.19
N ASN A 65 -18.72 -7.29 -38.92
CA ASN A 65 -17.28 -7.37 -39.17
C ASN A 65 -16.71 -6.07 -39.77
N GLY A 66 -15.63 -5.59 -39.21
CA GLY A 66 -15.07 -4.28 -39.54
C GLY A 66 -15.79 -3.10 -38.90
N GLY A 67 -16.76 -3.35 -38.00
CA GLY A 67 -17.49 -2.33 -37.29
C GLY A 67 -17.04 -2.18 -35.83
N TYR A 68 -17.60 -1.17 -35.18
CA TYR A 68 -17.45 -0.93 -33.75
C TYR A 68 -18.73 -0.32 -33.16
N GLU A 69 -18.85 -0.41 -31.84
CA GLU A 69 -19.93 0.25 -31.10
C GLU A 69 -19.37 0.81 -29.78
N LEU A 70 -19.78 2.03 -29.46
CA LEU A 70 -19.44 2.75 -28.24
C LEU A 70 -20.66 2.83 -27.34
N ASP A 71 -20.41 3.08 -26.04
CA ASP A 71 -21.45 3.23 -25.02
C ASP A 71 -22.44 2.03 -24.96
N ILE A 72 -21.88 0.83 -25.06
CA ILE A 72 -22.64 -0.42 -24.96
C ILE A 72 -23.14 -0.59 -23.53
N GLY A 73 -24.45 -0.46 -23.34
CA GLY A 73 -25.12 -0.62 -22.06
C GLY A 73 -24.64 0.33 -20.97
N LYS A 74 -25.33 0.34 -19.86
CA LYS A 74 -25.00 1.14 -18.69
C LYS A 74 -25.25 0.37 -17.40
N THR A 75 -24.22 0.28 -16.54
CA THR A 75 -24.38 -0.19 -15.17
C THR A 75 -24.12 0.96 -14.20
N THR A 76 -25.04 1.20 -13.30
CA THR A 76 -24.84 2.12 -12.19
C THR A 76 -24.30 1.36 -11.00
N LEU A 77 -23.08 1.70 -10.59
CA LEU A 77 -22.45 1.22 -9.34
C LEU A 77 -22.76 2.24 -8.26
N LYS A 78 -23.72 1.94 -7.41
CA LYS A 78 -24.15 2.82 -6.33
C LYS A 78 -23.49 2.40 -5.03
N SER A 79 -22.79 3.33 -4.39
CA SER A 79 -21.95 3.10 -3.21
C SER A 79 -22.46 3.92 -2.04
N PHE A 80 -22.46 3.29 -0.86
CA PHE A 80 -22.80 3.90 0.41
C PHE A 80 -21.68 3.59 1.41
N CYS A 81 -21.21 4.60 2.10
CA CYS A 81 -20.19 4.44 3.11
C CYS A 81 -20.40 5.48 4.20
N ASN A 82 -20.57 5.06 5.44
CA ASN A 82 -20.73 5.97 6.58
C ASN A 82 -19.40 6.31 7.26
N ASP A 83 -18.29 5.94 6.67
CA ASP A 83 -16.95 6.29 7.16
C ASP A 83 -16.48 7.60 6.55
N GLU A 84 -15.90 8.46 7.39
CA GLU A 84 -15.40 9.77 6.98
C GLU A 84 -14.23 9.70 5.99
N SER A 85 -13.53 8.56 5.93
CA SER A 85 -12.44 8.32 4.97
C SER A 85 -12.95 7.93 3.57
N GLY A 86 -14.25 7.68 3.41
CA GLY A 86 -14.87 7.34 2.13
C GLY A 86 -14.58 5.92 1.65
N TYR A 87 -14.44 5.75 0.32
CA TYR A 87 -14.23 4.44 -0.31
C TYR A 87 -13.48 4.56 -1.63
N ALA A 88 -12.94 3.42 -2.09
CA ALA A 88 -12.42 3.26 -3.45
C ALA A 88 -13.11 2.09 -4.15
N ILE A 89 -13.31 2.21 -5.47
CA ILE A 89 -13.80 1.13 -6.34
C ILE A 89 -12.63 0.66 -7.21
N TYR A 90 -12.39 -0.64 -7.19
CA TYR A 90 -11.42 -1.31 -8.04
C TYR A 90 -12.14 -2.13 -9.10
N ALA A 91 -11.53 -2.24 -10.28
CA ALA A 91 -12.01 -3.09 -11.36
C ALA A 91 -10.95 -4.07 -11.83
N ILE A 92 -11.39 -5.24 -12.30
CA ILE A 92 -10.53 -6.25 -12.93
C ILE A 92 -11.36 -7.03 -13.94
N GLY A 93 -10.74 -7.43 -15.05
CA GLY A 93 -11.34 -8.37 -15.99
C GLY A 93 -11.57 -9.73 -15.34
N TYR A 94 -12.67 -10.41 -15.67
CA TYR A 94 -13.10 -11.62 -15.01
C TYR A 94 -13.77 -12.58 -15.98
N THR A 95 -13.39 -13.87 -15.95
CA THR A 95 -14.04 -14.89 -16.77
C THR A 95 -13.92 -16.26 -16.09
N GLY A 96 -15.03 -17.00 -16.00
CA GLY A 96 -15.01 -18.38 -15.51
C GLY A 96 -14.50 -18.56 -14.09
N ASN A 97 -14.77 -17.60 -13.19
CA ASN A 97 -14.29 -17.53 -11.81
C ASN A 97 -12.78 -17.25 -11.67
N THR A 98 -12.16 -16.65 -12.70
CA THR A 98 -10.75 -16.29 -12.68
C THR A 98 -10.58 -14.79 -12.86
N ASP A 99 -9.86 -14.15 -11.97
CA ASP A 99 -9.46 -12.74 -12.04
C ASP A 99 -8.37 -12.53 -13.11
N GLY A 100 -8.28 -11.31 -13.63
CA GLY A 100 -7.25 -10.93 -14.61
C GLY A 100 -7.56 -11.34 -16.05
N GLN A 101 -8.72 -11.90 -16.32
CA GLN A 101 -9.12 -12.30 -17.67
C GLN A 101 -9.75 -11.12 -18.42
N THR A 102 -9.04 -10.61 -19.42
CA THR A 102 -9.42 -9.40 -20.17
C THR A 102 -9.94 -9.69 -21.58
N MET A 103 -10.41 -10.92 -21.83
CA MET A 103 -10.94 -11.31 -23.12
C MET A 103 -12.47 -11.46 -23.11
N LEU A 104 -13.08 -11.15 -24.25
CA LEU A 104 -14.40 -11.66 -24.60
C LEU A 104 -14.21 -12.97 -25.37
N ARG A 105 -14.86 -14.02 -24.93
CA ARG A 105 -14.70 -15.37 -25.49
C ARG A 105 -16.04 -15.94 -25.96
N ASP A 106 -16.05 -16.53 -27.14
CA ASP A 106 -17.11 -17.44 -27.56
C ASP A 106 -16.78 -18.86 -27.11
N SER A 107 -17.70 -19.52 -26.41
CA SER A 107 -17.49 -20.85 -25.84
C SER A 107 -17.31 -21.95 -26.90
N THR A 108 -17.66 -21.70 -28.15
CA THR A 108 -17.63 -22.67 -29.25
C THR A 108 -16.47 -22.51 -30.21
N LEU A 109 -15.88 -21.29 -30.27
CA LEU A 109 -14.84 -20.96 -31.26
C LEU A 109 -13.41 -21.18 -30.75
N GLY A 110 -13.21 -21.34 -29.44
CA GLY A 110 -11.89 -21.51 -28.83
C GLY A 110 -11.09 -20.19 -28.71
N SER A 111 -9.98 -20.26 -27.96
CA SER A 111 -9.22 -19.08 -27.53
C SER A 111 -8.51 -18.30 -28.64
N THR A 112 -8.31 -18.89 -29.80
CA THR A 112 -7.68 -18.22 -30.95
C THR A 112 -8.46 -17.00 -31.43
N TYR A 113 -9.76 -17.00 -31.19
CA TYR A 113 -10.68 -15.96 -31.63
C TYR A 113 -11.13 -15.03 -30.50
N ASP A 114 -10.51 -15.12 -29.33
CA ASP A 114 -10.83 -14.21 -28.23
C ASP A 114 -10.62 -12.75 -28.63
N ILE A 115 -11.52 -11.87 -28.18
CA ILE A 115 -11.38 -10.42 -28.33
C ILE A 115 -10.73 -9.89 -27.07
N THR A 116 -9.42 -9.66 -27.11
CA THR A 116 -8.65 -9.22 -25.95
C THR A 116 -8.69 -7.71 -25.79
N SER A 117 -8.89 -7.21 -24.59
CA SER A 117 -8.78 -5.79 -24.29
C SER A 117 -7.34 -5.34 -24.28
N THR A 118 -6.99 -4.36 -25.11
CA THR A 118 -5.62 -3.84 -25.29
C THR A 118 -5.62 -2.33 -25.51
N GLY A 119 -4.44 -1.70 -25.42
CA GLY A 119 -4.24 -0.29 -25.80
C GLY A 119 -4.21 0.69 -24.63
N GLY A 120 -4.21 0.22 -23.38
CA GLY A 120 -4.08 1.08 -22.20
C GLY A 120 -5.14 2.17 -22.14
N THR A 121 -4.71 3.43 -22.11
CA THR A 121 -5.57 4.63 -22.05
C THR A 121 -6.14 5.05 -23.42
N SER A 122 -5.80 4.36 -24.50
CA SER A 122 -6.22 4.72 -25.86
C SER A 122 -6.48 3.45 -26.70
N PRO A 123 -7.46 2.63 -26.31
CA PRO A 123 -7.79 1.42 -27.08
C PRO A 123 -8.28 1.76 -28.47
N VAL A 124 -7.84 1.00 -29.48
CA VAL A 124 -8.30 1.16 -30.85
C VAL A 124 -9.70 0.55 -30.97
N LEU A 125 -10.68 1.37 -31.33
CA LEU A 125 -12.10 1.03 -31.41
C LEU A 125 -12.72 1.56 -32.72
N ASP A 126 -12.12 1.16 -33.87
CA ASP A 126 -12.48 1.68 -35.19
C ASP A 126 -12.83 0.59 -36.23
N GLY A 127 -12.95 -0.66 -35.78
CA GLY A 127 -13.22 -1.81 -36.64
C GLY A 127 -11.98 -2.42 -37.30
N SER A 128 -10.81 -1.83 -37.18
CA SER A 128 -9.57 -2.36 -37.76
C SER A 128 -9.00 -3.56 -37.01
N ILE A 129 -9.23 -3.62 -35.71
CA ILE A 129 -8.85 -4.73 -34.84
C ILE A 129 -10.02 -5.16 -33.96
N SER A 130 -9.99 -6.42 -33.50
CA SER A 130 -10.92 -6.88 -32.48
C SER A 130 -10.43 -6.44 -31.11
N ASN A 131 -11.20 -5.61 -30.42
CA ASN A 131 -10.84 -5.01 -29.12
C ASN A 131 -12.12 -4.68 -28.32
N TRP A 132 -11.99 -4.53 -27.02
CA TRP A 132 -13.04 -3.99 -26.17
C TRP A 132 -12.47 -3.16 -25.03
N ALA A 133 -13.28 -2.28 -24.49
CA ALA A 133 -12.85 -1.31 -23.50
C ALA A 133 -13.99 -0.95 -22.55
N MET A 134 -13.65 -0.31 -21.44
CA MET A 134 -14.60 0.21 -20.46
C MET A 134 -14.36 1.70 -20.21
N LYS A 135 -15.42 2.39 -19.81
CA LYS A 135 -15.39 3.81 -19.41
C LYS A 135 -16.28 3.99 -18.19
N LEU A 136 -15.87 4.88 -17.29
CA LEU A 136 -16.65 5.27 -16.13
C LEU A 136 -17.04 6.74 -16.23
N THR A 137 -18.24 7.06 -15.80
CA THR A 137 -18.70 8.43 -15.65
C THR A 137 -19.12 8.65 -14.20
N ALA A 138 -18.54 9.62 -13.54
CA ALA A 138 -18.98 10.02 -12.21
C ALA A 138 -20.38 10.62 -12.28
N ALA A 139 -21.25 10.21 -11.40
CA ALA A 139 -22.62 10.67 -11.32
C ALA A 139 -23.08 10.81 -9.86
N GLY A 140 -24.08 11.62 -9.61
CA GLY A 140 -24.61 11.86 -8.28
C GLY A 140 -24.99 13.33 -8.10
N SER A 141 -25.90 13.62 -7.18
CA SER A 141 -26.35 14.98 -6.90
C SER A 141 -25.58 15.68 -5.81
N SER A 142 -25.06 14.94 -4.84
CA SER A 142 -24.38 15.50 -3.64
C SER A 142 -23.03 14.86 -3.34
N TYR A 143 -22.83 13.60 -3.74
CA TYR A 143 -21.64 12.80 -3.43
C TYR A 143 -21.04 12.26 -4.72
N VAL A 144 -20.38 13.14 -5.48
CA VAL A 144 -19.82 12.77 -6.79
C VAL A 144 -18.44 12.16 -6.61
N PRO A 145 -18.23 10.87 -6.93
CA PRO A 145 -16.93 10.24 -6.85
C PRO A 145 -15.99 10.79 -7.93
N THR A 146 -14.69 10.69 -7.69
CA THR A 146 -13.67 11.01 -8.68
C THR A 146 -13.31 9.75 -9.45
N VAL A 147 -13.44 9.77 -10.77
CA VAL A 147 -12.93 8.71 -11.64
C VAL A 147 -11.39 8.78 -11.65
N GLN A 148 -10.73 7.65 -11.57
CA GLN A 148 -9.29 7.53 -11.42
C GLN A 148 -8.66 6.88 -12.66
N ASN A 149 -7.36 7.06 -12.83
CA ASN A 149 -6.54 6.38 -13.83
C ASN A 149 -7.08 6.50 -15.28
N ASN A 150 -7.64 7.66 -15.63
CA ASN A 150 -8.17 7.99 -16.96
C ASN A 150 -9.35 7.11 -17.42
N PHE A 151 -10.06 6.46 -16.49
CA PHE A 151 -11.26 5.70 -16.83
C PHE A 151 -12.47 6.59 -17.15
N ASP A 152 -12.35 7.90 -17.10
CA ASP A 152 -13.31 8.86 -17.67
C ASP A 152 -13.34 8.86 -19.21
N SER A 153 -12.36 8.24 -19.83
CA SER A 153 -12.30 7.89 -21.24
C SER A 153 -12.30 6.36 -21.41
N TYR A 154 -12.50 5.85 -22.64
CA TYR A 154 -12.35 4.43 -22.89
C TYR A 154 -10.93 3.97 -22.59
N HIS A 155 -10.85 2.96 -21.77
CA HIS A 155 -9.62 2.39 -21.25
C HIS A 155 -9.65 0.87 -21.39
N GLN A 156 -8.49 0.27 -21.58
CA GLN A 156 -8.32 -1.18 -21.51
C GLN A 156 -8.93 -1.73 -20.22
N VAL A 157 -9.64 -2.85 -20.32
CA VAL A 157 -10.08 -3.59 -19.13
C VAL A 157 -8.85 -4.11 -18.39
N PRO A 158 -8.69 -3.80 -17.10
CA PRO A 158 -7.48 -4.14 -16.37
C PRO A 158 -7.34 -5.65 -16.11
N ASN A 159 -6.13 -6.17 -16.21
CA ASN A 159 -5.78 -7.56 -15.87
C ASN A 159 -5.33 -7.73 -14.41
N THR A 160 -5.17 -6.65 -13.69
CA THR A 160 -4.94 -6.58 -12.24
C THR A 160 -5.98 -5.67 -11.62
N TYR A 161 -6.13 -5.68 -10.30
CA TYR A 161 -7.03 -4.75 -9.65
C TYR A 161 -6.52 -3.31 -9.77
N VAL A 162 -7.26 -2.48 -10.50
CA VAL A 162 -6.96 -1.06 -10.69
C VAL A 162 -8.05 -0.22 -10.03
N LYS A 163 -7.65 0.80 -9.27
CA LYS A 163 -8.58 1.78 -8.70
C LYS A 163 -9.21 2.59 -9.83
N VAL A 164 -10.52 2.48 -10.00
CA VAL A 164 -11.25 3.15 -11.09
C VAL A 164 -12.09 4.34 -10.63
N ALA A 165 -12.45 4.38 -9.34
CA ALA A 165 -13.12 5.51 -8.74
C ALA A 165 -12.83 5.60 -7.25
N LYS A 166 -12.93 6.80 -6.65
CA LYS A 166 -12.87 7.04 -5.21
C LYS A 166 -13.78 8.18 -4.78
N TYR A 167 -14.13 8.16 -3.50
CA TYR A 167 -14.79 9.23 -2.80
C TYR A 167 -14.22 9.35 -1.38
N ASN A 168 -13.82 10.54 -0.96
CA ASN A 168 -12.98 10.75 0.23
C ASN A 168 -13.76 11.19 1.48
N ASN A 169 -15.07 11.03 1.50
CA ASN A 169 -15.92 11.39 2.65
C ASN A 169 -17.01 10.36 2.85
N ALA A 170 -17.67 10.41 3.99
CA ALA A 170 -18.89 9.64 4.21
C ALA A 170 -19.95 9.99 3.16
N THR A 171 -20.67 9.02 2.70
CA THR A 171 -21.87 9.20 1.89
C THR A 171 -23.10 8.95 2.77
N ASP A 172 -24.11 9.78 2.62
CA ASP A 172 -25.33 9.62 3.39
C ASP A 172 -26.02 8.29 3.09
N ASP A 173 -26.57 7.66 4.13
CA ASP A 173 -27.32 6.41 3.96
C ASP A 173 -28.60 6.68 3.17
N SER A 174 -28.79 5.90 2.20
CA SER A 174 -29.75 6.11 1.17
C SER A 174 -31.11 5.50 1.39
N THR A 175 -31.66 5.62 2.53
CA THR A 175 -33.12 5.55 2.59
C THR A 175 -33.77 6.62 1.71
N THR A 176 -33.01 7.66 1.34
CA THR A 176 -33.45 8.78 0.49
C THR A 176 -32.92 8.77 -0.96
N GLY A 177 -32.10 7.79 -1.34
CA GLY A 177 -31.62 7.67 -2.73
C GLY A 177 -30.44 8.58 -3.13
N THR A 178 -29.80 9.28 -2.20
CA THR A 178 -28.76 10.27 -2.46
C THR A 178 -27.32 9.76 -2.38
N GLY A 179 -27.07 8.47 -2.52
CA GLY A 179 -25.71 7.89 -2.46
C GLY A 179 -24.78 8.40 -3.57
N SER A 180 -23.54 8.00 -3.48
CA SER A 180 -22.50 8.20 -4.49
C SER A 180 -22.55 7.10 -5.53
N TRP A 181 -22.41 7.42 -6.84
CA TRP A 181 -22.37 6.38 -7.86
C TRP A 181 -21.51 6.74 -9.07
N VAL A 182 -21.02 5.70 -9.73
CA VAL A 182 -20.41 5.78 -11.06
C VAL A 182 -21.24 4.94 -12.03
N GLU A 183 -21.34 5.43 -13.26
CA GLU A 183 -21.92 4.69 -14.37
C GLU A 183 -20.79 4.10 -15.21
N THR A 184 -20.89 2.80 -15.51
CA THR A 184 -19.93 2.12 -16.37
C THR A 184 -20.57 1.82 -17.71
N THR A 185 -19.86 2.12 -18.79
CA THR A 185 -20.21 1.78 -20.15
C THR A 185 -19.06 1.04 -20.81
N TYR A 186 -19.35 0.32 -21.88
CA TYR A 186 -18.37 -0.46 -22.62
C TYR A 186 -18.34 -0.07 -24.08
N ALA A 187 -17.26 -0.46 -24.75
CA ALA A 187 -17.15 -0.35 -26.19
C ALA A 187 -16.52 -1.62 -26.76
N ALA A 188 -16.84 -1.95 -27.98
CA ALA A 188 -16.22 -3.06 -28.69
C ALA A 188 -16.00 -2.73 -30.17
N SER A 189 -14.96 -3.32 -30.71
CA SER A 189 -14.55 -3.24 -32.10
C SER A 189 -14.29 -4.65 -32.61
N VAL A 190 -14.67 -4.94 -33.83
CA VAL A 190 -14.58 -6.26 -34.45
C VAL A 190 -13.90 -6.14 -35.80
N LYS A 191 -12.75 -6.81 -35.98
CA LYS A 191 -12.00 -6.82 -37.25
C LYS A 191 -12.79 -7.52 -38.37
N PRO A 192 -12.46 -7.28 -39.65
CA PRO A 192 -13.22 -7.82 -40.78
C PRO A 192 -13.26 -9.35 -40.87
N ASP A 193 -12.26 -10.05 -40.33
CA ASP A 193 -12.12 -11.51 -40.40
C ASP A 193 -12.44 -12.22 -39.07
N GLN A 194 -13.06 -11.53 -38.11
CA GLN A 194 -13.50 -12.14 -36.88
C GLN A 194 -14.64 -13.12 -37.13
N PRO A 195 -14.57 -14.39 -36.70
CA PRO A 195 -15.68 -15.31 -36.86
C PRO A 195 -16.96 -14.83 -36.19
N ALA A 196 -18.11 -15.12 -36.84
CA ALA A 196 -19.39 -14.87 -36.21
C ALA A 196 -19.55 -15.72 -34.96
N GLY A 197 -20.04 -15.11 -33.88
CA GLY A 197 -20.21 -15.80 -32.60
C GLY A 197 -20.77 -14.87 -31.51
N THR A 198 -20.98 -15.44 -30.34
CA THR A 198 -21.35 -14.69 -29.14
C THR A 198 -20.16 -14.60 -28.19
N TYR A 199 -19.54 -13.46 -28.17
CA TYR A 199 -18.35 -13.20 -27.34
C TYR A 199 -18.76 -12.60 -25.99
N VAL A 200 -18.41 -13.26 -24.91
CA VAL A 200 -18.81 -12.89 -23.54
C VAL A 200 -17.58 -12.63 -22.67
N GLY A 201 -17.62 -11.55 -21.92
CA GLY A 201 -16.64 -11.22 -20.89
C GLY A 201 -17.30 -10.56 -19.70
N GLN A 202 -16.54 -10.38 -18.65
CA GLN A 202 -17.03 -9.81 -17.40
C GLN A 202 -16.01 -8.84 -16.83
N VAL A 203 -16.49 -7.83 -16.10
CA VAL A 203 -15.66 -6.98 -15.24
C VAL A 203 -16.18 -7.12 -13.82
N LYS A 204 -15.26 -7.42 -12.91
CA LYS A 204 -15.53 -7.51 -11.48
C LYS A 204 -15.18 -6.17 -10.84
N TYR A 205 -16.10 -5.62 -10.08
CA TYR A 205 -15.90 -4.40 -9.31
C TYR A 205 -15.87 -4.74 -7.82
N VAL A 206 -14.93 -4.13 -7.11
CA VAL A 206 -14.76 -4.32 -5.67
C VAL A 206 -14.70 -2.97 -5.00
N LEU A 207 -15.59 -2.75 -4.04
CA LEU A 207 -15.53 -1.59 -3.17
C LEU A 207 -14.59 -1.89 -2.02
N VAL A 208 -13.63 -1.00 -1.79
CA VAL A 208 -12.67 -1.07 -0.71
C VAL A 208 -12.82 0.18 0.16
N HIS A 209 -12.94 -0.05 1.45
CA HIS A 209 -12.94 0.99 2.46
C HIS A 209 -11.51 1.17 3.01
N PRO A 210 -11.04 2.37 3.36
CA PRO A 210 -9.69 2.55 3.89
C PRO A 210 -9.38 1.71 5.12
N SER A 211 -10.35 1.47 5.99
CA SER A 211 -10.20 0.56 7.15
C SER A 211 -10.20 -0.92 6.79
N MET A 212 -10.47 -1.28 5.54
CA MET A 212 -10.48 -2.68 5.07
C MET A 212 -9.18 -3.10 4.39
N GLY A 213 -8.21 -2.18 4.30
CA GLY A 213 -6.96 -2.47 3.58
C GLY A 213 -7.11 -2.44 2.06
N ALA A 214 -6.07 -2.84 1.38
CA ALA A 214 -5.87 -2.72 -0.05
C ALA A 214 -6.84 -3.53 -0.93
N ALA A 215 -6.65 -3.36 -2.23
CA ALA A 215 -7.32 -4.10 -3.29
C ALA A 215 -7.32 -5.63 -3.03
N PRO A 216 -8.38 -6.34 -3.40
CA PRO A 216 -8.40 -7.80 -3.37
C PRO A 216 -7.21 -8.36 -4.17
N ASN A 217 -6.52 -9.33 -3.62
CA ASN A 217 -5.23 -9.85 -4.09
C ASN A 217 -4.03 -8.88 -3.96
N ALA A 218 -4.14 -7.82 -3.17
CA ALA A 218 -2.94 -7.10 -2.76
C ALA A 218 -2.03 -8.05 -1.95
N HIS A 219 -0.73 -7.88 -2.12
CA HIS A 219 0.23 -8.54 -1.25
C HIS A 219 -0.08 -8.22 0.22
N THR A 220 0.06 -9.19 1.10
CA THR A 220 0.01 -8.91 2.53
C THR A 220 1.43 -8.88 3.10
N MET A 221 1.66 -8.02 4.08
CA MET A 221 2.97 -7.94 4.72
C MET A 221 3.36 -9.30 5.31
N GLN A 222 2.41 -10.02 5.91
CA GLN A 222 2.62 -11.29 6.58
C GLN A 222 2.92 -12.45 5.63
N THR A 223 2.59 -12.35 4.36
CA THR A 223 2.89 -13.37 3.34
C THR A 223 4.04 -12.97 2.42
N VAL A 224 4.92 -12.10 2.86
CA VAL A 224 6.05 -11.60 2.05
C VAL A 224 6.88 -12.72 1.42
N GLY A 225 7.02 -13.87 2.08
CA GLY A 225 7.72 -15.02 1.53
C GLY A 225 7.11 -15.58 0.24
N ASP A 226 5.81 -15.38 0.02
CA ASP A 226 5.09 -15.90 -1.13
C ASP A 226 5.29 -15.02 -2.38
N TRP A 227 5.47 -13.72 -2.20
CA TRP A 227 5.53 -12.75 -3.31
C TRP A 227 6.85 -11.97 -3.39
N ALA A 228 7.77 -12.19 -2.45
CA ALA A 228 9.04 -11.46 -2.42
C ALA A 228 9.82 -11.53 -3.74
N THR A 229 9.80 -12.67 -4.42
CA THR A 229 10.52 -12.89 -5.68
C THR A 229 9.79 -12.35 -6.91
N GLU A 230 8.61 -11.81 -6.77
CA GLU A 230 7.86 -11.18 -7.86
C GLU A 230 8.40 -9.78 -8.19
N LEU A 231 9.03 -9.10 -7.20
CA LEU A 231 9.60 -7.77 -7.37
C LEU A 231 11.06 -7.87 -7.80
N LEU A 232 11.40 -7.27 -8.92
CA LEU A 232 12.77 -7.08 -9.37
C LEU A 232 13.44 -5.91 -8.64
N VAL A 233 14.76 -5.83 -8.70
CA VAL A 233 15.51 -4.72 -8.09
C VAL A 233 15.09 -3.39 -8.72
N GLY A 234 14.64 -2.47 -7.88
CA GLY A 234 14.09 -1.17 -8.28
C GLY A 234 12.56 -1.14 -8.41
N ASP A 235 11.91 -2.30 -8.39
CA ASP A 235 10.44 -2.38 -8.39
C ASP A 235 9.86 -1.99 -7.04
N GLU A 236 8.65 -1.45 -7.09
CA GLU A 236 7.86 -1.02 -5.95
C GLU A 236 6.45 -1.59 -6.02
N THR A 237 5.89 -1.98 -4.89
CA THR A 237 4.52 -2.45 -4.75
C THR A 237 3.92 -1.96 -3.43
N THR A 238 2.66 -2.30 -3.21
CA THR A 238 1.99 -2.09 -1.93
C THR A 238 1.65 -3.43 -1.29
N ALA A 239 1.72 -3.49 0.03
CA ALA A 239 1.32 -4.65 0.82
C ALA A 239 0.51 -4.23 2.04
N VAL A 240 -0.49 -5.02 2.40
CA VAL A 240 -1.40 -4.76 3.51
C VAL A 240 -0.88 -5.42 4.77
N ASP A 241 -0.80 -4.66 5.85
CA ASP A 241 -0.63 -5.23 7.18
C ASP A 241 -1.97 -5.75 7.69
N THR A 242 -2.09 -7.06 7.84
CA THR A 242 -3.36 -7.70 8.26
C THR A 242 -3.72 -7.41 9.73
N ARG A 243 -2.81 -6.81 10.51
CA ARG A 243 -3.06 -6.48 11.92
C ARG A 243 -4.04 -5.31 12.10
N ASP A 244 -3.98 -4.34 11.17
CA ASP A 244 -4.77 -3.10 11.20
C ASP A 244 -5.32 -2.69 9.83
N ASN A 245 -5.08 -3.52 8.81
CA ASN A 245 -5.47 -3.31 7.41
C ASN A 245 -4.86 -2.06 6.76
N LYS A 246 -3.77 -1.53 7.31
CA LYS A 246 -3.04 -0.43 6.68
C LYS A 246 -2.19 -0.92 5.52
N THR A 247 -2.13 -0.11 4.48
CA THR A 247 -1.33 -0.38 3.29
C THR A 247 0.02 0.31 3.41
N TYR A 248 1.09 -0.45 3.17
CA TYR A 248 2.46 0.06 3.13
C TYR A 248 3.06 -0.11 1.75
N THR A 249 3.87 0.87 1.36
CA THR A 249 4.68 0.80 0.15
C THR A 249 5.99 0.06 0.44
N VAL A 250 6.40 -0.80 -0.49
CA VAL A 250 7.55 -1.70 -0.39
C VAL A 250 8.33 -1.66 -1.69
N ALA A 251 9.64 -1.55 -1.62
CA ALA A 251 10.51 -1.65 -2.79
C ALA A 251 11.62 -2.69 -2.58
N ARG A 252 12.06 -3.32 -3.67
CA ARG A 252 13.26 -4.16 -3.66
C ARG A 252 14.48 -3.29 -3.95
N LEU A 253 15.38 -3.19 -2.99
CA LEU A 253 16.53 -2.31 -3.03
C LEU A 253 17.83 -3.11 -3.03
N CYS A 254 18.80 -2.66 -3.83
CA CYS A 254 20.13 -3.25 -3.88
C CYS A 254 20.86 -3.06 -2.54
N THR A 255 21.56 -4.10 -2.10
CA THR A 255 22.39 -4.08 -0.87
C THR A 255 23.85 -4.46 -1.14
N ARG A 256 24.26 -4.54 -2.40
CA ARG A 256 25.61 -4.90 -2.83
C ARG A 256 26.60 -3.75 -2.60
N THR A 257 27.66 -4.01 -1.86
CA THR A 257 28.63 -2.96 -1.45
C THR A 257 29.98 -3.06 -2.16
N ASP A 258 30.15 -4.00 -3.11
CA ASP A 258 31.38 -4.21 -3.88
C ASP A 258 31.57 -3.21 -5.04
N GLY A 259 30.67 -2.26 -5.18
CA GLY A 259 30.67 -1.27 -6.26
C GLY A 259 30.02 -1.76 -7.57
N THR A 260 29.54 -3.00 -7.60
CA THR A 260 28.82 -3.55 -8.74
C THR A 260 27.32 -3.26 -8.58
N ALA A 261 26.66 -2.79 -9.63
CA ALA A 261 25.22 -2.61 -9.60
C ALA A 261 24.50 -3.97 -9.53
N CYS A 262 23.41 -4.05 -8.79
CA CYS A 262 22.57 -5.23 -8.81
C CYS A 262 21.93 -5.42 -10.18
N ALA A 263 21.88 -6.66 -10.68
CA ALA A 263 21.00 -7.03 -11.77
C ALA A 263 19.54 -6.97 -11.32
N ASN A 264 18.60 -6.89 -12.27
CA ASN A 264 17.17 -6.80 -11.93
C ASN A 264 16.67 -8.00 -11.11
N ASP A 265 17.23 -9.18 -11.33
CA ASP A 265 16.92 -10.44 -10.68
C ASP A 265 17.95 -10.86 -9.61
N ASP A 266 18.74 -9.91 -9.10
CA ASP A 266 19.74 -10.16 -8.06
C ASP A 266 19.05 -10.25 -6.67
N PHE A 267 18.38 -11.36 -6.43
CA PHE A 267 17.70 -11.61 -5.15
C PHE A 267 18.66 -11.87 -3.99
N GLU A 268 19.88 -12.31 -4.27
CA GLU A 268 20.91 -12.59 -3.26
C GLU A 268 21.48 -11.30 -2.62
N HIS A 269 21.63 -10.25 -3.44
CA HIS A 269 22.21 -8.98 -3.00
C HIS A 269 21.19 -7.84 -3.00
N SER A 270 19.92 -8.16 -2.79
CA SER A 270 18.85 -7.18 -2.65
C SER A 270 17.89 -7.57 -1.54
N GLN A 271 17.20 -6.60 -0.99
CA GLN A 271 16.21 -6.81 0.07
C GLN A 271 14.95 -5.99 -0.20
N LEU A 272 13.82 -6.50 0.28
CA LEU A 272 12.59 -5.72 0.33
C LEU A 272 12.61 -4.81 1.56
N TRP A 273 12.39 -3.53 1.32
CA TRP A 273 12.30 -2.49 2.34
C TRP A 273 10.94 -1.82 2.29
N MET A 274 10.35 -1.56 3.45
CA MET A 274 9.28 -0.58 3.50
C MET A 274 9.84 0.79 3.08
N THR A 275 9.14 1.44 2.16
CA THR A 275 9.45 2.80 1.72
C THR A 275 8.55 3.84 2.37
N GLN A 276 7.74 3.40 3.31
CA GLN A 276 6.85 4.16 4.18
C GLN A 276 7.14 3.85 5.65
N ASN A 277 6.95 4.81 6.55
CA ASN A 277 7.12 4.60 7.98
C ASN A 277 5.97 3.75 8.55
N LEU A 278 6.29 2.89 9.50
CA LEU A 278 5.30 2.06 10.18
C LEU A 278 4.34 2.94 10.99
N ASP A 279 3.05 2.67 10.83
CA ASP A 279 1.95 3.39 11.47
C ASP A 279 1.03 2.44 12.26
N HIS A 280 1.57 1.32 12.72
CA HIS A 280 0.81 0.35 13.50
C HIS A 280 0.58 0.85 14.93
N VAL A 281 -0.69 0.89 15.36
CA VAL A 281 -1.06 1.25 16.75
C VAL A 281 -0.99 0.00 17.62
N ILE A 282 -0.15 0.05 18.65
CA ILE A 282 0.02 -1.06 19.59
C ILE A 282 -1.21 -1.14 20.50
N ASP A 283 -1.94 -2.24 20.43
CA ASP A 283 -3.02 -2.55 21.37
C ASP A 283 -2.42 -3.12 22.67
N THR A 284 -2.47 -2.33 23.73
CA THR A 284 -1.92 -2.68 25.04
C THR A 284 -2.73 -3.75 25.77
N THR A 285 -3.93 -4.06 25.30
CA THR A 285 -4.80 -5.12 25.85
C THR A 285 -4.57 -6.47 25.18
N ARG A 286 -3.91 -6.47 24.01
CA ARG A 286 -3.66 -7.65 23.19
C ARG A 286 -2.35 -8.33 23.57
N THR A 287 -2.35 -9.65 23.53
CA THR A 287 -1.13 -10.47 23.46
C THR A 287 -0.77 -10.69 22.01
N TYR A 288 0.38 -10.18 21.59
CA TYR A 288 0.93 -10.40 20.26
C TYR A 288 1.69 -11.73 20.23
N SER A 289 1.64 -12.44 19.14
CA SER A 289 2.28 -13.75 18.98
C SER A 289 3.04 -13.84 17.66
N HIS A 290 4.17 -14.54 17.67
CA HIS A 290 4.87 -14.92 16.43
C HIS A 290 4.09 -15.95 15.62
N ALA A 291 3.33 -16.83 16.28
CA ALA A 291 2.50 -17.83 15.62
C ALA A 291 1.34 -17.24 14.83
N ASP A 292 0.83 -16.08 15.29
CA ASP A 292 -0.37 -15.45 14.72
C ASP A 292 -0.04 -14.36 13.69
N THR A 293 1.19 -14.36 13.16
CA THR A 293 1.61 -13.39 12.14
C THR A 293 1.70 -11.92 12.62
N ASP A 294 1.60 -11.69 13.91
CA ASP A 294 1.57 -10.33 14.48
C ASP A 294 2.94 -9.66 14.52
N LEU A 295 3.99 -10.44 14.81
CA LEU A 295 5.32 -9.90 15.08
C LEU A 295 6.40 -10.51 14.18
N GLY A 296 7.31 -9.63 13.78
CA GLY A 296 8.56 -10.05 13.16
C GLY A 296 9.53 -10.66 14.18
N TYR A 297 10.17 -11.80 13.86
CA TYR A 297 11.20 -12.44 14.70
C TYR A 297 12.31 -13.07 13.86
N THR A 298 13.48 -13.29 14.46
CA THR A 298 14.65 -13.81 13.72
C THR A 298 14.97 -15.28 13.99
N THR A 299 14.40 -15.89 15.02
CA THR A 299 14.89 -17.15 15.59
C THR A 299 14.05 -18.39 15.32
N GLY A 300 13.02 -18.34 14.55
CA GLY A 300 12.13 -19.52 14.33
C GLY A 300 11.31 -19.94 15.56
N ASP A 301 11.38 -19.21 16.66
CA ASP A 301 10.52 -19.43 17.82
C ASP A 301 9.11 -18.91 17.56
N THR A 302 8.22 -19.82 17.17
CA THR A 302 6.81 -19.51 16.91
C THR A 302 5.96 -19.46 18.18
N THR A 303 6.54 -19.75 19.35
CA THR A 303 5.80 -19.80 20.62
C THR A 303 5.95 -18.53 21.45
N ALA A 304 6.89 -17.65 21.11
CA ALA A 304 7.09 -16.40 21.83
C ALA A 304 5.88 -15.48 21.71
N THR A 305 5.56 -14.85 22.82
CA THR A 305 4.47 -13.87 22.92
C THR A 305 4.96 -12.59 23.56
N TRP A 306 4.33 -11.50 23.21
CA TRP A 306 4.58 -10.19 23.80
C TRP A 306 3.26 -9.49 24.14
N GLN A 307 3.12 -9.08 25.39
CA GLN A 307 2.00 -8.26 25.82
C GLN A 307 2.54 -6.89 26.27
N PRO A 308 2.17 -5.81 25.57
CA PRO A 308 2.52 -4.46 25.99
C PRO A 308 1.98 -4.15 27.38
N ASN A 309 2.71 -3.37 28.15
CA ASN A 309 2.31 -3.04 29.52
C ASN A 309 1.07 -2.14 29.55
N ALA A 310 -0.01 -2.61 30.16
CA ALA A 310 -1.30 -1.92 30.28
C ALA A 310 -1.23 -0.56 31.02
N THR A 311 -0.15 -0.24 31.72
CA THR A 311 0.00 1.08 32.38
C THR A 311 0.21 2.23 31.40
N LEU A 312 0.45 1.94 30.12
CA LEU A 312 0.58 2.91 29.03
C LEU A 312 -0.58 2.78 28.03
N ALA A 313 -1.75 2.50 28.54
CA ALA A 313 -2.94 2.12 27.77
C ALA A 313 -3.44 3.16 26.74
N THR A 314 -2.89 4.36 26.72
CA THR A 314 -3.25 5.38 25.74
C THR A 314 -1.99 5.79 25.00
N PRO A 315 -1.93 5.62 23.66
CA PRO A 315 -0.85 6.19 22.85
C PRO A 315 -0.76 7.70 23.11
N GLY A 316 0.48 8.20 23.18
CA GLY A 316 0.69 9.65 23.17
C GLY A 316 0.25 10.21 21.81
N THR A 317 -0.25 11.42 21.80
CA THR A 317 -0.63 12.12 20.58
C THR A 317 0.17 13.40 20.39
N ILE A 318 0.42 13.77 19.16
CA ILE A 318 1.04 15.05 18.85
C ILE A 318 -0.08 16.08 18.70
N SER A 319 -0.17 17.01 19.65
CA SER A 319 -1.26 17.98 19.72
C SER A 319 -1.09 19.17 18.77
N ALA A 320 0.10 19.40 18.25
CA ALA A 320 0.35 20.42 17.22
C ALA A 320 1.67 20.15 16.49
N PHE A 321 1.59 19.92 15.19
CA PHE A 321 2.72 20.17 14.29
C PHE A 321 2.70 21.67 13.97
N ASN A 322 3.55 22.44 14.62
CA ASN A 322 3.62 23.87 14.33
C ASN A 322 4.22 24.08 12.94
N SER A 323 3.41 24.56 11.99
CA SER A 323 3.92 24.96 10.69
C SER A 323 4.99 26.05 10.89
N GLY A 324 6.22 25.75 10.46
CA GLY A 324 7.37 26.68 10.56
C GLY A 324 8.23 26.53 11.80
N THR A 325 7.93 25.61 12.73
CA THR A 325 8.82 25.24 13.83
C THR A 325 9.21 23.77 13.75
N THR A 326 10.39 23.43 14.30
CA THR A 326 10.90 22.05 14.36
C THR A 326 10.41 21.29 15.59
N GLU A 327 9.48 21.87 16.34
CA GLU A 327 9.02 21.37 17.64
C GLU A 327 7.49 21.20 17.64
N GLY A 328 7.05 20.21 18.39
CA GLY A 328 5.64 19.93 18.65
C GLY A 328 5.43 19.50 20.12
N VAL A 329 4.23 19.61 20.62
CA VAL A 329 3.86 19.18 21.98
C VAL A 329 3.28 17.77 21.92
N VAL A 330 3.86 16.87 22.70
CA VAL A 330 3.41 15.48 22.86
C VAL A 330 2.62 15.38 24.16
N SER A 331 1.37 14.95 24.07
CA SER A 331 0.52 14.67 25.24
C SER A 331 0.45 13.16 25.50
N GLY A 332 0.22 12.79 26.74
CA GLY A 332 0.03 11.39 27.13
C GLY A 332 1.32 10.58 27.30
N PHE A 333 2.49 11.22 27.18
CA PHE A 333 3.78 10.56 27.27
C PHE A 333 4.46 10.77 28.64
N THR A 334 4.79 9.68 29.33
CA THR A 334 5.63 9.70 30.53
C THR A 334 6.74 8.67 30.37
N SER A 335 7.95 9.12 30.02
CA SER A 335 9.12 8.25 29.97
C SER A 335 9.72 8.08 31.37
N SER A 336 9.49 6.96 32.01
CA SER A 336 10.13 6.68 33.29
C SER A 336 10.94 5.39 33.33
N ASN A 337 10.86 4.54 32.29
CA ASN A 337 11.52 3.23 32.33
C ASN A 337 11.83 2.72 30.90
N ASN A 338 13.08 2.32 30.66
CA ASN A 338 13.54 1.73 29.40
C ASN A 338 12.81 0.42 29.01
N ASN A 339 12.17 -0.24 29.96
CA ASN A 339 11.51 -1.53 29.75
C ASN A 339 10.01 -1.42 29.42
N ASN A 340 9.44 -0.22 29.53
CA ASN A 340 8.02 -0.04 29.24
C ASN A 340 7.85 0.37 27.77
N PRO A 341 7.28 -0.51 26.91
CA PRO A 341 7.00 -0.15 25.54
C PRO A 341 5.91 0.94 25.49
N TYR A 342 6.14 1.93 24.65
CA TYR A 342 5.15 2.97 24.35
C TYR A 342 5.28 3.44 22.91
N GLN A 343 4.25 4.12 22.44
CA GLN A 343 4.23 4.82 21.18
C GLN A 343 3.60 6.20 21.29
N VAL A 344 3.88 7.03 20.30
CA VAL A 344 3.21 8.32 20.06
C VAL A 344 2.70 8.30 18.62
N GLU A 345 1.41 8.55 18.46
CA GLU A 345 0.78 8.59 17.14
C GLU A 345 1.21 9.87 16.41
N GLY A 346 1.69 9.71 15.18
CA GLY A 346 2.04 10.81 14.29
C GLY A 346 0.83 11.47 13.65
N GLY A 347 -0.34 10.84 13.79
CA GLY A 347 -1.57 11.29 13.15
C GLY A 347 -1.50 11.23 11.63
N ASP A 348 -2.52 11.76 10.98
CA ASP A 348 -2.60 11.83 9.51
C ASP A 348 -1.74 13.00 8.96
N THR A 349 -0.42 12.88 9.20
CA THR A 349 0.56 13.93 8.86
C THR A 349 1.56 13.44 7.82
N TYR A 350 1.81 14.25 6.82
CA TYR A 350 2.70 13.97 5.69
C TYR A 350 3.78 15.06 5.61
N ALA A 351 5.04 14.65 5.70
CA ALA A 351 6.19 15.55 5.66
C ALA A 351 6.89 15.48 4.29
N TRP A 352 6.28 16.09 3.29
CA TRP A 352 6.81 16.11 1.92
C TRP A 352 8.13 16.84 1.85
N THR A 353 9.16 16.17 1.38
CA THR A 353 10.49 16.74 1.22
C THR A 353 10.72 17.21 -0.21
N ASN A 354 10.99 18.50 -0.37
CA ASN A 354 11.41 19.08 -1.65
C ASN A 354 12.77 19.75 -1.48
N GLY A 355 13.82 19.06 -1.91
CA GLY A 355 15.19 19.53 -1.67
C GLY A 355 15.52 19.65 -0.18
N SER A 356 15.94 20.83 0.26
CA SER A 356 16.30 21.09 1.67
C SER A 356 15.12 21.50 2.56
N SER A 357 13.93 21.74 1.99
CA SER A 357 12.72 22.14 2.72
C SER A 357 11.68 21.02 2.75
N ASN A 358 10.77 21.09 3.72
CA ASN A 358 9.60 20.22 3.79
C ASN A 358 8.32 21.05 3.67
N THR A 359 7.34 20.49 2.98
CA THR A 359 5.95 20.93 3.06
C THR A 359 5.19 19.96 3.95
N ILE A 360 4.46 20.47 4.92
CA ILE A 360 3.69 19.66 5.87
C ILE A 360 2.23 19.69 5.45
N TYR A 361 1.67 18.52 5.25
CA TYR A 361 0.24 18.32 5.03
C TYR A 361 -0.35 17.63 6.26
N THR A 362 -1.50 18.09 6.72
CA THR A 362 -2.17 17.59 7.94
C THR A 362 -3.26 16.57 7.63
N SER A 363 -3.38 16.17 6.38
CA SER A 363 -4.22 15.06 5.94
C SER A 363 -3.77 14.55 4.57
N LEU A 364 -4.11 13.29 4.25
CA LEU A 364 -3.90 12.71 2.93
C LEU A 364 -4.57 13.57 1.85
N ALA A 365 -5.82 13.96 2.07
CA ALA A 365 -6.56 14.79 1.13
C ALA A 365 -5.88 16.15 0.85
N GLN A 366 -5.22 16.74 1.85
CA GLN A 366 -4.46 17.97 1.65
C GLN A 366 -3.20 17.73 0.79
N CYS A 367 -2.51 16.62 1.00
CA CYS A 367 -1.35 16.24 0.18
C CYS A 367 -1.77 15.94 -1.27
N GLU A 368 -2.88 15.26 -1.45
CA GLU A 368 -3.41 14.88 -2.77
C GLU A 368 -3.87 16.06 -3.63
N LEU A 369 -4.03 17.25 -3.06
CA LEU A 369 -4.25 18.47 -3.87
C LEU A 369 -3.05 18.82 -4.76
N TYR A 370 -1.86 18.33 -4.42
CA TYR A 370 -0.61 18.70 -5.09
C TYR A 370 0.17 17.49 -5.63
N HIS A 371 -0.10 16.28 -5.14
CA HIS A 371 0.65 15.06 -5.41
C HIS A 371 -0.31 13.88 -5.61
N SER A 372 0.17 12.78 -6.17
CA SER A 372 -0.61 11.55 -6.22
C SER A 372 -0.73 10.90 -4.83
N GLU A 373 -1.80 10.13 -4.60
CA GLU A 373 -1.99 9.37 -3.36
C GLU A 373 -0.76 8.50 -3.03
N SER A 374 -0.26 7.75 -4.00
CA SER A 374 0.90 6.88 -3.80
C SER A 374 2.16 7.65 -3.41
N GLU A 375 2.37 8.83 -3.96
CA GLU A 375 3.48 9.70 -3.56
C GLU A 375 3.27 10.23 -2.14
N CYS A 376 2.05 10.65 -1.77
CA CYS A 376 1.75 11.12 -0.43
C CYS A 376 2.01 10.05 0.63
N LEU A 377 1.61 8.81 0.39
CA LEU A 377 1.79 7.70 1.32
C LEU A 377 3.26 7.50 1.72
N HIS A 378 4.20 7.69 0.80
CA HIS A 378 5.62 7.58 1.12
C HIS A 378 6.10 8.58 2.18
N TYR A 379 5.48 9.76 2.24
CA TYR A 379 5.86 10.83 3.16
C TYR A 379 5.03 10.87 4.43
N HIS A 380 4.19 9.85 4.66
CA HIS A 380 3.49 9.69 5.93
C HIS A 380 4.48 9.59 7.08
N VAL A 381 4.25 10.37 8.13
CA VAL A 381 5.16 10.44 9.29
C VAL A 381 5.16 9.13 10.06
N GLY A 382 4.01 8.43 10.10
CA GLY A 382 3.83 7.21 10.86
C GLY A 382 3.86 7.44 12.37
N ASN A 383 4.01 6.37 13.13
CA ASN A 383 4.09 6.42 14.58
C ASN A 383 5.55 6.44 15.08
N TYR A 384 5.73 6.98 16.27
CA TYR A 384 7.01 6.96 16.98
C TYR A 384 6.96 5.92 18.08
N TYR A 385 7.94 5.05 18.11
CA TYR A 385 8.06 3.96 19.07
C TYR A 385 9.31 4.17 19.92
N ASN A 386 9.26 3.90 21.22
CA ASN A 386 10.49 3.72 21.96
C ASN A 386 11.14 2.39 21.56
N TRP A 387 12.43 2.20 21.92
CA TRP A 387 13.13 1.00 21.46
C TRP A 387 12.51 -0.30 21.99
N SER A 388 11.98 -0.29 23.21
CA SER A 388 11.28 -1.44 23.79
C SER A 388 10.04 -1.85 22.97
N ALA A 389 9.26 -0.87 22.50
CA ALA A 389 8.13 -1.12 21.60
C ALA A 389 8.62 -1.58 20.22
N ALA A 390 9.65 -0.92 19.67
CA ALA A 390 10.19 -1.25 18.36
C ALA A 390 10.69 -2.70 18.26
N VAL A 391 11.30 -3.22 19.35
CA VAL A 391 11.78 -4.62 19.43
C VAL A 391 10.79 -5.55 20.17
N ALA A 392 9.55 -5.13 20.33
CA ALA A 392 8.45 -5.93 20.87
C ALA A 392 8.83 -6.68 22.16
N THR A 393 9.40 -5.99 23.16
CA THR A 393 9.82 -6.61 24.43
C THR A 393 9.52 -5.74 25.65
N ASN A 394 9.15 -6.39 26.75
CA ASN A 394 9.05 -5.78 28.07
C ASN A 394 10.34 -5.94 28.90
N ASN A 395 11.36 -6.60 28.35
CA ASN A 395 12.61 -6.88 29.04
C ASN A 395 13.83 -6.51 28.18
N THR A 396 14.18 -5.23 28.15
CA THR A 396 15.38 -4.76 27.46
C THR A 396 16.68 -5.00 28.25
N SER A 397 16.59 -5.50 29.50
CA SER A 397 17.77 -5.77 30.33
C SER A 397 18.64 -6.91 29.80
N SER A 398 18.11 -7.77 28.93
CA SER A 398 18.87 -8.81 28.24
C SER A 398 19.81 -8.28 27.16
N TYR A 399 19.63 -7.04 26.72
CA TYR A 399 20.39 -6.44 25.62
C TYR A 399 21.35 -5.37 26.15
N THR A 400 22.39 -5.79 26.87
CA THR A 400 23.34 -4.86 27.56
C THR A 400 24.72 -4.81 26.91
N ALA A 401 25.09 -5.82 26.13
CA ALA A 401 26.37 -5.84 25.43
C ALA A 401 26.32 -4.97 24.16
N ASP A 402 27.43 -4.40 23.78
CA ASP A 402 27.61 -3.55 22.61
C ASP A 402 28.34 -4.31 21.49
N PRO A 403 27.74 -4.53 20.33
CA PRO A 403 26.31 -4.48 20.03
C PRO A 403 25.61 -5.82 20.31
N THR A 404 24.35 -5.77 20.72
CA THR A 404 23.48 -6.94 20.82
C THR A 404 22.22 -6.72 19.97
N THR A 405 21.88 -7.68 19.11
CA THR A 405 20.71 -7.58 18.25
C THR A 405 19.50 -8.23 18.92
N ALA A 406 18.40 -7.49 19.02
CA ALA A 406 17.12 -8.04 19.45
C ALA A 406 16.53 -8.91 18.33
N PRO A 407 16.03 -10.11 18.64
CA PRO A 407 15.47 -11.01 17.63
C PRO A 407 14.10 -10.59 17.13
N ASP A 408 13.32 -9.93 17.99
CA ASP A 408 11.92 -9.59 17.75
C ASP A 408 11.75 -8.14 17.33
N SER A 409 10.62 -7.84 16.73
CA SER A 409 10.25 -6.47 16.35
C SER A 409 8.75 -6.29 16.20
N ILE A 410 8.30 -5.03 16.30
CA ILE A 410 6.94 -4.61 16.00
C ILE A 410 6.59 -4.72 14.51
N CYS A 411 7.55 -5.00 13.64
CA CYS A 411 7.31 -5.27 12.22
C CYS A 411 6.36 -6.45 12.05
N PRO A 412 5.58 -6.50 10.97
CA PRO A 412 4.74 -7.67 10.66
C PRO A 412 5.56 -8.96 10.57
N ALA A 413 4.93 -10.11 10.74
CA ALA A 413 5.59 -11.41 10.49
C ALA A 413 6.20 -11.46 9.09
N GLY A 414 7.37 -12.09 8.95
CA GLY A 414 8.18 -12.07 7.73
C GLY A 414 9.04 -10.81 7.56
N TRP A 415 8.85 -9.80 8.40
CA TRP A 415 9.64 -8.56 8.44
C TRP A 415 10.37 -8.41 9.77
N ARG A 416 11.32 -7.51 9.81
CA ARG A 416 12.11 -7.18 11.03
C ARG A 416 12.60 -5.74 10.98
N LEU A 417 13.07 -5.23 12.10
CA LEU A 417 13.88 -4.02 12.11
C LEU A 417 15.18 -4.25 11.34
N PRO A 418 15.70 -3.23 10.65
CA PRO A 418 17.07 -3.24 10.14
C PRO A 418 18.06 -3.47 11.28
N LYS A 419 19.12 -4.23 11.03
CA LYS A 419 20.22 -4.36 12.00
C LYS A 419 21.01 -3.05 12.05
N GLY A 420 21.33 -2.60 13.25
CA GLY A 420 22.34 -1.59 13.50
C GLY A 420 23.75 -2.17 13.36
N LEU A 421 24.69 -1.67 14.15
CA LEU A 421 25.98 -2.36 14.27
C LEU A 421 25.76 -3.76 14.84
N THR A 422 26.50 -4.73 14.33
CA THR A 422 26.50 -6.11 14.81
C THR A 422 27.93 -6.62 14.94
N MET A 423 28.11 -7.78 15.59
CA MET A 423 29.40 -8.45 15.68
C MET A 423 29.37 -9.74 14.86
N ASP A 424 30.44 -9.98 14.10
CA ASP A 424 30.79 -11.29 13.57
C ASP A 424 32.09 -11.74 14.21
N GLY A 425 32.00 -12.61 15.21
CA GLY A 425 33.11 -12.92 16.10
C GLY A 425 33.57 -11.68 16.88
N SER A 426 34.78 -11.22 16.62
CA SER A 426 35.36 -9.99 17.19
C SER A 426 35.31 -8.77 16.23
N THR A 427 34.74 -8.94 15.05
CA THR A 427 34.67 -7.90 14.00
C THR A 427 33.35 -7.16 14.07
N VAL A 428 33.38 -5.83 14.08
CA VAL A 428 32.18 -5.00 13.95
C VAL A 428 31.70 -5.03 12.50
N VAL A 429 30.43 -5.38 12.30
CA VAL A 429 29.76 -5.37 11.00
C VAL A 429 28.94 -4.10 10.88
N GLU A 430 29.00 -3.47 9.72
CA GLU A 430 28.26 -2.23 9.44
C GLU A 430 26.74 -2.41 9.54
N SER A 431 26.03 -1.32 9.79
CA SER A 431 24.58 -1.34 9.84
C SER A 431 23.97 -1.58 8.45
N GLU A 432 22.80 -2.23 8.41
CA GLU A 432 22.08 -2.44 7.16
C GLU A 432 21.66 -1.12 6.51
N PHE A 433 21.45 -0.06 7.27
CA PHE A 433 21.26 1.28 6.71
C PHE A 433 22.50 1.74 5.93
N ASN A 434 23.72 1.54 6.46
CA ASN A 434 24.94 1.93 5.75
C ASN A 434 25.15 1.09 4.49
N THR A 435 24.94 -0.23 4.60
CA THR A 435 24.98 -1.15 3.46
C THR A 435 24.02 -0.70 2.35
N LEU A 436 22.76 -0.41 2.71
CA LEU A 436 21.75 0.08 1.76
C LEU A 436 22.20 1.39 1.09
N PHE A 437 22.68 2.35 1.87
CA PHE A 437 23.04 3.67 1.34
C PHE A 437 24.29 3.63 0.45
N ARG A 438 25.28 2.83 0.79
CA ARG A 438 26.48 2.62 -0.04
C ARG A 438 26.13 1.94 -1.36
N ALA A 439 25.36 0.86 -1.30
CA ALA A 439 24.93 0.11 -2.49
C ALA A 439 24.20 0.96 -3.52
N ASN A 440 23.53 2.03 -3.06
CA ASN A 440 22.71 2.88 -3.93
C ASN A 440 23.30 4.27 -4.18
N GLY A 441 24.57 4.48 -3.83
CA GLY A 441 25.28 5.73 -4.09
C GLY A 441 24.67 6.93 -3.36
N ILE A 442 24.13 6.72 -2.16
CA ILE A 442 23.70 7.78 -1.23
C ILE A 442 24.91 8.28 -0.45
N THR A 443 25.82 7.38 -0.06
CA THR A 443 27.10 7.70 0.58
C THR A 443 28.25 7.35 -0.36
N ASN A 444 29.46 7.89 -0.08
CA ASN A 444 30.65 7.56 -0.84
C ASN A 444 31.02 6.08 -0.64
N GLY A 445 31.14 5.32 -1.72
CA GLY A 445 31.49 3.89 -1.70
C GLY A 445 32.88 3.60 -1.13
N SER A 446 33.78 4.60 -1.08
CA SER A 446 35.11 4.51 -0.48
C SER A 446 35.12 4.76 1.04
N ASP A 447 33.99 5.16 1.61
CA ASP A 447 33.89 5.37 3.05
C ASP A 447 33.68 4.01 3.74
N THR A 448 34.84 3.36 4.01
CA THR A 448 34.94 2.11 4.76
C THR A 448 34.81 2.32 6.27
N THR A 449 34.61 3.54 6.74
CA THR A 449 34.22 3.78 8.10
C THR A 449 32.82 3.17 8.29
N LEU A 450 32.83 1.96 8.78
CA LEU A 450 31.69 1.25 9.34
C LEU A 450 31.01 2.22 10.29
N GLY A 451 29.99 2.95 9.93
CA GLY A 451 29.32 3.96 10.77
C GLY A 451 29.41 3.66 12.26
N THR A 452 30.65 3.70 12.77
CA THR A 452 30.94 3.49 14.19
C THR A 452 30.20 4.56 14.97
N SER A 453 29.70 4.19 16.11
CA SER A 453 28.94 5.00 17.03
C SER A 453 29.30 6.48 16.98
N GLY A 454 28.39 7.34 16.58
CA GLY A 454 28.56 8.79 16.52
C GLY A 454 29.34 9.34 15.32
N THR A 455 29.82 8.51 14.41
CA THR A 455 30.53 8.98 13.21
C THR A 455 29.53 9.30 12.10
N ASN A 456 29.62 10.48 11.50
CA ASN A 456 28.87 10.80 10.30
C ASN A 456 29.55 10.21 9.07
N VAL A 457 28.72 9.85 8.11
CA VAL A 457 29.14 9.44 6.76
C VAL A 457 28.73 10.55 5.81
N GLY A 458 29.64 11.00 4.96
CA GLY A 458 29.33 12.06 3.99
C GLY A 458 28.36 11.57 2.92
N TYR A 459 27.44 12.43 2.52
CA TYR A 459 26.65 12.18 1.31
C TYR A 459 27.54 12.19 0.07
N ALA A 460 27.31 11.25 -0.82
CA ALA A 460 27.76 11.37 -2.21
C ALA A 460 27.03 12.54 -2.90
N SER A 461 27.55 13.01 -4.04
CA SER A 461 26.88 14.06 -4.81
C SER A 461 25.42 13.68 -5.12
N GLY A 462 24.46 14.48 -4.66
CA GLY A 462 23.03 14.20 -4.78
C GLY A 462 22.52 13.09 -3.84
N GLY A 463 23.34 12.55 -2.91
CA GLY A 463 22.96 11.44 -2.05
C GLY A 463 21.79 11.74 -1.13
N PHE A 464 21.75 12.94 -0.54
CA PHE A 464 20.60 13.35 0.26
C PHE A 464 19.30 13.34 -0.56
N SER A 465 19.33 13.91 -1.76
CA SER A 465 18.15 13.91 -2.63
C SER A 465 17.70 12.49 -3.01
N LYS A 466 18.62 11.57 -3.27
CA LYS A 466 18.28 10.16 -3.50
C LYS A 466 17.59 9.54 -2.28
N MET A 467 18.12 9.81 -1.08
CA MET A 467 17.61 9.20 0.15
C MET A 467 16.17 9.61 0.47
N VAL A 468 15.82 10.87 0.22
CA VAL A 468 14.48 11.42 0.54
C VAL A 468 13.47 11.32 -0.61
N ASN A 469 13.89 10.85 -1.78
CA ASN A 469 13.03 10.63 -2.94
C ASN A 469 13.02 9.14 -3.35
N LYS A 470 12.32 8.84 -4.44
CA LYS A 470 12.22 7.50 -5.00
C LYS A 470 13.60 6.84 -5.20
N PRO A 471 13.77 5.57 -4.86
CA PRO A 471 12.79 4.65 -4.26
C PRO A 471 12.82 4.57 -2.72
N PHE A 472 13.59 5.42 -2.04
CA PHE A 472 13.89 5.29 -0.61
C PHE A 472 12.90 6.04 0.28
N TYR A 473 12.53 7.25 -0.09
CA TYR A 473 11.55 8.11 0.60
C TYR A 473 11.75 8.20 2.13
N PHE A 474 12.99 8.32 2.62
CA PHE A 474 13.22 8.52 4.05
C PHE A 474 12.68 9.87 4.49
N VAL A 475 11.77 9.86 5.45
CA VAL A 475 11.03 11.04 5.93
C VAL A 475 11.80 11.72 7.05
N ARG A 476 11.87 13.04 7.01
CA ARG A 476 12.36 13.86 8.12
C ARG A 476 11.27 14.03 9.18
N SER A 477 10.86 12.93 9.77
CA SER A 477 9.78 12.84 10.76
C SER A 477 10.14 13.43 12.13
N GLY A 478 11.40 13.81 12.36
CA GLY A 478 11.85 14.18 13.70
C GLY A 478 11.81 13.00 14.65
N GLY A 479 11.61 13.29 15.92
CA GLY A 479 11.45 12.29 16.95
C GLY A 479 10.97 12.83 18.29
N VAL A 480 10.47 11.96 19.12
CA VAL A 480 9.90 12.29 20.43
C VAL A 480 10.93 12.06 21.52
N TYR A 481 11.18 13.08 22.32
CA TYR A 481 11.97 12.98 23.54
C TYR A 481 11.22 13.65 24.67
N SER A 482 10.88 12.88 25.72
CA SER A 482 10.02 13.35 26.78
C SER A 482 8.66 13.83 26.22
N THR A 483 8.26 15.06 26.46
CA THR A 483 7.00 15.66 26.01
C THR A 483 7.14 16.51 24.75
N THR A 484 8.29 16.41 24.07
CA THR A 484 8.59 17.27 22.91
C THR A 484 8.88 16.44 21.68
N LEU A 485 8.21 16.74 20.58
CA LEU A 485 8.65 16.38 19.24
C LEU A 485 9.69 17.39 18.78
N TYR A 486 10.90 16.94 18.47
CA TYR A 486 11.98 17.82 18.01
C TYR A 486 12.54 17.38 16.66
N GLY A 487 13.16 18.31 15.96
CA GLY A 487 13.76 18.05 14.66
C GLY A 487 12.77 17.67 13.56
N PHE A 488 11.49 17.88 13.79
CA PHE A 488 10.46 17.64 12.79
C PHE A 488 10.71 18.50 11.56
N SER A 489 10.54 17.93 10.37
CA SER A 489 10.86 18.53 9.07
C SER A 489 12.34 18.82 8.79
N THR A 490 13.24 18.65 9.74
CA THR A 490 14.69 18.87 9.56
C THR A 490 15.51 17.60 9.69
N ASN A 491 15.12 16.70 10.59
CA ASN A 491 15.83 15.47 10.90
C ASN A 491 14.97 14.23 10.71
N GLY A 492 15.56 13.13 10.30
CA GLY A 492 14.93 11.80 10.33
C GLY A 492 15.68 10.88 11.29
N TYR A 493 14.91 10.08 12.04
CA TYR A 493 15.44 9.13 13.02
C TYR A 493 14.67 7.81 12.93
N TYR A 494 15.42 6.70 12.82
CA TYR A 494 14.85 5.37 12.62
C TYR A 494 15.55 4.34 13.49
N TRP A 495 14.80 3.60 14.29
CA TRP A 495 15.34 2.53 15.10
C TRP A 495 15.95 1.40 14.26
N SER A 496 17.01 0.81 14.82
CA SER A 496 17.51 -0.50 14.44
C SER A 496 17.24 -1.53 15.55
N SER A 497 17.43 -2.80 15.24
CA SER A 497 17.28 -3.89 16.21
C SER A 497 18.48 -4.01 17.18
N SER A 498 19.56 -3.24 17.01
CA SER A 498 20.79 -3.41 17.79
C SER A 498 20.85 -2.49 19.00
N ALA A 499 21.16 -3.06 20.16
CA ALA A 499 21.44 -2.33 21.39
C ALA A 499 22.90 -1.87 21.44
N GLN A 500 23.14 -0.72 22.02
CA GLN A 500 24.49 -0.22 22.36
C GLN A 500 24.80 -0.47 23.83
N SER A 501 23.85 -0.30 24.74
CA SER A 501 24.00 -0.54 26.17
C SER A 501 22.62 -0.74 26.80
N SER A 502 22.58 -0.90 28.11
CA SER A 502 21.30 -0.97 28.86
C SER A 502 20.40 0.26 28.67
N SER A 503 20.95 1.41 28.30
CA SER A 503 20.23 2.68 28.18
C SER A 503 20.14 3.19 26.74
N TYR A 504 20.94 2.67 25.83
CA TYR A 504 21.06 3.17 24.47
C TYR A 504 20.87 2.06 23.43
N ALA A 505 20.33 2.43 22.28
CA ALA A 505 20.21 1.56 21.11
C ALA A 505 20.62 2.30 19.83
N TYR A 506 21.08 1.53 18.84
CA TYR A 506 21.49 2.08 17.55
C TYR A 506 20.30 2.50 16.70
N ARG A 507 20.52 3.56 15.96
CA ARG A 507 19.56 4.14 15.02
C ARG A 507 20.23 4.77 13.82
N LEU A 508 19.50 4.92 12.73
CA LEU A 508 19.79 5.89 11.69
C LEU A 508 19.44 7.30 12.20
N GLY A 509 20.28 8.28 11.92
CA GLY A 509 19.96 9.70 12.06
C GLY A 509 20.45 10.46 10.84
N PHE A 510 19.69 11.44 10.37
CA PHE A 510 20.10 12.26 9.23
C PHE A 510 19.41 13.62 9.19
N ASP A 511 20.06 14.55 8.54
CA ASP A 511 19.51 15.83 8.09
C ASP A 511 19.98 16.12 6.65
N SER A 512 19.82 17.34 6.16
CA SER A 512 20.27 17.70 4.80
C SER A 512 21.79 17.76 4.61
N SER A 513 22.55 17.73 5.70
CA SER A 513 24.00 17.91 5.70
C SER A 513 24.77 16.70 6.22
N TYR A 514 24.17 15.97 7.16
CA TYR A 514 24.81 14.88 7.88
C TYR A 514 23.99 13.61 7.86
N LEU A 515 24.68 12.48 7.76
CA LEU A 515 24.12 11.14 7.83
C LEU A 515 24.86 10.30 8.86
N TYR A 516 24.14 9.68 9.77
CA TYR A 516 24.64 8.83 10.83
C TYR A 516 23.93 7.46 10.77
N PRO A 517 24.42 6.50 9.97
CA PRO A 517 23.73 5.24 9.73
C PRO A 517 23.78 4.28 10.92
N ALA A 518 24.61 4.55 11.93
CA ALA A 518 24.78 3.75 13.14
C ALA A 518 25.00 4.62 14.38
N ASN A 519 24.29 5.73 14.50
CA ASN A 519 24.30 6.52 15.74
C ASN A 519 23.48 5.81 16.82
N TRP A 520 23.59 6.23 18.04
CA TRP A 520 22.80 5.70 19.16
C TRP A 520 21.98 6.80 19.83
N SER A 521 20.93 6.38 20.52
CA SER A 521 20.06 7.26 21.29
C SER A 521 19.51 6.54 22.51
N TYR A 522 18.97 7.32 23.45
CA TYR A 522 18.28 6.76 24.60
C TYR A 522 17.13 5.87 24.13
N ARG A 523 17.02 4.66 24.70
CA ARG A 523 15.94 3.72 24.41
C ARG A 523 14.56 4.26 24.74
N LEU A 524 14.47 5.28 25.59
CA LEU A 524 13.27 6.03 25.93
C LEU A 524 12.80 6.98 24.84
N SER A 525 13.63 7.29 23.85
CA SER A 525 13.22 8.17 22.76
C SER A 525 12.23 7.48 21.84
N GLY A 526 11.29 8.22 21.28
CA GLY A 526 10.37 7.76 20.26
C GLY A 526 10.92 8.08 18.87
N TRP A 527 11.26 7.06 18.08
CA TRP A 527 11.72 7.19 16.70
C TRP A 527 10.83 6.41 15.75
N SER A 528 10.87 6.78 14.48
CA SER A 528 10.19 6.06 13.42
C SER A 528 10.73 4.63 13.24
N VAL A 529 9.93 3.77 12.66
CA VAL A 529 10.28 2.39 12.31
C VAL A 529 10.08 2.20 10.82
N ARG A 530 11.04 1.55 10.17
CA ARG A 530 10.92 0.94 8.85
C ARG A 530 11.34 -0.50 8.92
N CYS A 531 10.58 -1.36 8.28
CA CYS A 531 10.84 -2.78 8.29
C CYS A 531 11.56 -3.22 7.02
N VAL A 532 12.38 -4.26 7.16
CA VAL A 532 13.03 -4.97 6.06
C VAL A 532 12.58 -6.42 6.08
N ALA A 533 12.30 -7.00 4.92
CA ALA A 533 11.94 -8.41 4.82
C ALA A 533 13.12 -9.32 5.22
N ARG A 534 12.79 -10.52 5.66
CA ARG A 534 13.77 -11.53 6.09
C ARG A 534 14.40 -12.26 4.93
#